data_0ff641f43bda824d97c59318f842cd9b
#
_entry.id   0ff641f43bda824d97c59318f842cd9b
#
_cell.length_a   1.000
_cell.length_b   1.000
_cell.length_c   1.000
_cell.angle_alpha   90.00
_cell.angle_beta   90.00
_cell.angle_gamma   90.00
#
_symmetry.space_group_name_H-M   'P 1'
#
loop_
_entity.id
_entity.type
_entity.pdbx_description
1 polymer ?
#
loop_
_entity_poly.entity_id
_entity_poly.type
_entity_poly.pdbx_seq_one_letter_code
_entity_poly.pdbx_strand_id
1 'polypeptide(L)'
;DGTGGYDTLTLLIPKQEDDFLPNFRRGDMVYLYTYDQDKAPDVRGSILHKGTLQEITPTQLVVHLNDGQQNPHILQVDDDKRWYCLEHAGSDIGSTSAMGGLYTFVTAPEARRDVLLTKRPPMADKTLRLSQSYNKNYDEIVEKAKQAQDYFLLVGPPGTGKTSMALQYLVRELILLPTPESPTGGNGLLLSYTHRAVDEICGMLVDNDIDFIRLGSAYSCD
;
A
#
# COMPACT_ATOMS: atom_id res chain seq x y z
N ASP A 1 -31.12 -2.23 7.32
CA ASP A 1 -30.59 -3.03 8.43
C ASP A 1 -29.81 -2.14 9.37
N GLY A 2 -30.42 -1.84 10.51
CA GLY A 2 -30.11 -0.73 11.40
C GLY A 2 -28.89 -0.85 12.30
N THR A 3 -27.70 -1.13 11.80
CA THR A 3 -26.46 -1.07 12.57
C THR A 3 -25.34 -0.30 11.89
N GLY A 4 -25.53 0.20 10.67
CA GLY A 4 -24.58 1.04 9.95
C GLY A 4 -24.93 2.53 10.05
N GLY A 5 -23.94 3.41 10.08
CA GLY A 5 -24.14 4.84 9.89
C GLY A 5 -24.68 5.14 8.48
N TYR A 6 -25.03 6.38 8.22
CA TYR A 6 -25.50 6.86 6.91
C TYR A 6 -24.31 7.14 5.98
N ASP A 7 -23.41 6.18 5.86
CA ASP A 7 -22.13 6.30 5.16
C ASP A 7 -22.14 5.66 3.77
N THR A 8 -23.22 4.96 3.40
CA THR A 8 -23.35 4.32 2.09
C THR A 8 -24.50 4.95 1.30
N LEU A 9 -24.18 5.47 0.13
CA LEU A 9 -25.08 6.21 -0.73
C LEU A 9 -25.21 5.49 -2.08
N THR A 10 -26.47 5.28 -2.49
CA THR A 10 -26.79 4.81 -3.84
C THR A 10 -27.26 6.00 -4.66
N LEU A 11 -26.54 6.33 -5.72
CA LEU A 11 -26.84 7.42 -6.63
C LEU A 11 -27.30 6.85 -7.98
N LEU A 12 -28.37 7.41 -8.51
CA LEU A 12 -28.86 7.04 -9.84
C LEU A 12 -28.07 7.81 -10.90
N ILE A 13 -27.64 7.11 -11.93
CA ILE A 13 -26.99 7.69 -13.10
C ILE A 13 -28.09 8.06 -14.10
N PRO A 14 -28.19 9.34 -14.53
CA PRO A 14 -29.11 9.70 -15.61
C PRO A 14 -28.81 8.90 -16.87
N LYS A 15 -29.81 8.68 -17.72
CA LYS A 15 -29.59 8.00 -18.99
C LYS A 15 -28.51 8.71 -19.79
N GLN A 16 -27.44 7.98 -20.07
CA GLN A 16 -26.29 8.46 -20.83
C GLN A 16 -26.46 8.10 -22.31
N GLU A 17 -25.68 8.75 -23.18
CA GLU A 17 -25.53 8.35 -24.57
C GLU A 17 -24.85 6.97 -24.65
N ASP A 18 -25.13 6.22 -25.72
CA ASP A 18 -24.69 4.81 -25.84
C ASP A 18 -23.16 4.61 -25.77
N ASP A 19 -22.39 5.66 -26.05
CA ASP A 19 -20.92 5.64 -26.03
C ASP A 19 -20.31 6.11 -24.71
N PHE A 20 -21.11 6.44 -23.70
CA PHE A 20 -20.58 6.91 -22.42
C PHE A 20 -19.99 5.75 -21.61
N LEU A 21 -18.68 5.75 -21.44
CA LEU A 21 -17.94 4.85 -20.55
C LEU A 21 -17.43 5.63 -19.35
N PRO A 22 -17.97 5.41 -18.14
CA PRO A 22 -17.44 6.06 -16.95
C PRO A 22 -16.00 5.60 -16.69
N ASN A 23 -15.10 6.55 -16.49
CA ASN A 23 -13.69 6.27 -16.17
C ASN A 23 -13.51 5.96 -14.67
N PHE A 24 -14.42 5.19 -14.10
CA PHE A 24 -14.38 4.78 -12.69
C PHE A 24 -14.38 3.27 -12.56
N ARG A 25 -13.74 2.77 -11.50
CA ARG A 25 -13.70 1.35 -11.16
C ARG A 25 -14.11 1.13 -9.72
N ARG A 26 -14.61 -0.04 -9.42
CA ARG A 26 -14.83 -0.47 -8.04
C ARG A 26 -13.51 -0.36 -7.25
N GLY A 27 -13.58 0.26 -6.07
CA GLY A 27 -12.44 0.52 -5.21
C GLY A 27 -11.76 1.88 -5.43
N ASP A 28 -12.16 2.65 -6.46
CA ASP A 28 -11.62 3.98 -6.67
C ASP A 28 -12.02 4.91 -5.51
N MET A 29 -11.07 5.71 -5.07
CA MET A 29 -11.33 6.80 -4.14
C MET A 29 -11.91 7.99 -4.89
N VAL A 30 -12.97 8.55 -4.34
CA VAL A 30 -13.74 9.62 -4.99
C VAL A 30 -14.07 10.75 -4.03
N TYR A 31 -14.23 11.95 -4.58
CA TYR A 31 -14.92 13.05 -3.94
C TYR A 31 -16.35 13.14 -4.46
N LEU A 32 -17.30 13.13 -3.54
CA LEU A 32 -18.72 13.34 -3.79
C LEU A 32 -19.11 14.72 -3.27
N TYR A 33 -19.77 15.53 -4.09
CA TYR A 33 -20.30 16.83 -3.72
C TYR A 33 -21.52 17.18 -4.56
N THR A 34 -22.21 18.26 -4.21
CA THR A 34 -23.38 18.75 -4.95
C THR A 34 -23.05 20.09 -5.62
N TYR A 35 -23.64 20.33 -6.77
CA TYR A 35 -23.52 21.59 -7.51
C TYR A 35 -24.85 21.99 -8.17
N ASP A 36 -24.99 23.27 -8.50
CA ASP A 36 -26.18 23.79 -9.19
C ASP A 36 -26.12 23.43 -10.67
N GLN A 37 -27.22 22.96 -11.26
CA GLN A 37 -27.30 22.52 -12.66
C GLN A 37 -26.91 23.59 -13.69
N ASP A 38 -27.11 24.86 -13.36
CA ASP A 38 -26.81 26.02 -14.21
C ASP A 38 -25.32 26.44 -14.12
N LYS A 39 -24.53 25.79 -13.30
CA LYS A 39 -23.10 26.05 -13.11
C LYS A 39 -22.26 24.84 -13.47
N ALA A 40 -21.00 25.08 -13.80
CA ALA A 40 -20.03 23.99 -13.90
C ALA A 40 -19.67 23.45 -12.52
N PRO A 41 -19.44 22.13 -12.36
CA PRO A 41 -18.93 21.56 -11.12
C PRO A 41 -17.62 22.25 -10.70
N ASP A 42 -17.50 22.65 -9.44
CA ASP A 42 -16.28 23.27 -8.89
C ASP A 42 -16.02 22.77 -7.47
N VAL A 43 -15.00 21.97 -7.30
CA VAL A 43 -14.57 21.40 -6.01
C VAL A 43 -14.18 22.48 -4.99
N ARG A 44 -13.68 23.64 -5.44
CA ARG A 44 -13.18 24.71 -4.55
C ARG A 44 -14.30 25.44 -3.80
N GLY A 45 -15.50 25.39 -4.34
CA GLY A 45 -16.68 26.03 -3.75
C GLY A 45 -17.64 25.08 -3.06
N SER A 46 -17.30 23.80 -2.96
CA SER A 46 -18.20 22.74 -2.53
C SER A 46 -17.69 22.03 -1.26
N ILE A 47 -18.61 21.52 -0.46
CA ILE A 47 -18.28 20.60 0.63
C ILE A 47 -18.00 19.24 0.02
N LEU A 48 -16.78 18.75 0.16
CA LEU A 48 -16.32 17.50 -0.41
C LEU A 48 -16.48 16.35 0.61
N HIS A 49 -17.14 15.30 0.20
CA HIS A 49 -17.23 14.06 0.95
C HIS A 49 -16.33 13.01 0.28
N LYS A 50 -15.30 12.58 0.99
CA LYS A 50 -14.38 11.55 0.50
C LYS A 50 -15.00 10.18 0.69
N GLY A 51 -14.98 9.37 -0.35
CA GLY A 51 -15.56 8.03 -0.32
C GLY A 51 -14.82 7.04 -1.19
N THR A 52 -15.26 5.80 -1.13
CA THR A 52 -14.79 4.70 -1.96
C THR A 52 -15.94 4.18 -2.80
N LEU A 53 -15.74 4.05 -4.10
CA LEU A 53 -16.74 3.49 -5.02
C LEU A 53 -16.85 1.98 -4.79
N GLN A 54 -17.97 1.54 -4.23
CA GLN A 54 -18.20 0.12 -3.95
C GLN A 54 -18.78 -0.64 -5.14
N GLU A 55 -19.65 0.03 -5.91
CA GLU A 55 -20.31 -0.56 -7.07
C GLU A 55 -20.54 0.50 -8.14
N ILE A 56 -20.46 0.10 -9.39
CA ILE A 56 -20.83 0.91 -10.56
C ILE A 56 -21.54 0.02 -11.57
N THR A 57 -22.73 0.46 -11.99
CA THR A 57 -23.53 -0.14 -13.05
C THR A 57 -23.94 0.96 -14.05
N PRO A 58 -24.51 0.64 -15.21
CA PRO A 58 -24.96 1.67 -16.15
C PRO A 58 -26.05 2.62 -15.60
N THR A 59 -26.76 2.21 -14.53
CA THR A 59 -27.92 2.95 -14.01
C THR A 59 -27.69 3.50 -12.62
N GLN A 60 -26.72 2.99 -11.88
CA GLN A 60 -26.46 3.41 -10.50
C GLN A 60 -25.00 3.22 -10.11
N LEU A 61 -24.60 3.95 -9.08
CA LEU A 61 -23.35 3.76 -8.39
C LEU A 61 -23.54 3.78 -6.87
N VAL A 62 -22.70 3.06 -6.14
CA VAL A 62 -22.72 3.00 -4.69
C VAL A 62 -21.40 3.53 -4.15
N VAL A 63 -21.47 4.57 -3.34
CA VAL A 63 -20.32 5.21 -2.68
C VAL A 63 -20.41 5.00 -1.19
N HIS A 64 -19.31 4.52 -0.60
CA HIS A 64 -19.15 4.46 0.85
C HIS A 64 -18.28 5.65 1.31
N LEU A 65 -18.80 6.48 2.22
CA LEU A 65 -18.08 7.62 2.77
C LEU A 65 -17.07 7.16 3.82
N ASN A 66 -15.79 7.52 3.63
CA ASN A 66 -14.69 6.96 4.42
C ASN A 66 -14.65 7.42 5.89
N ASP A 67 -15.18 8.62 6.17
CA ASP A 67 -15.13 9.22 7.51
C ASP A 67 -16.32 8.85 8.40
N GLY A 68 -17.19 7.98 7.91
CA GLY A 68 -18.44 7.65 8.56
C GLY A 68 -19.43 8.84 8.53
N GLN A 69 -20.72 8.56 8.55
CA GLN A 69 -21.74 9.61 8.55
C GLN A 69 -22.90 9.21 9.45
N GLN A 70 -23.24 10.11 10.38
CA GLN A 70 -24.35 9.94 11.30
C GLN A 70 -25.57 10.79 10.91
N ASN A 71 -25.41 11.79 10.04
CA ASN A 71 -26.50 12.64 9.58
C ASN A 71 -27.09 12.10 8.28
N PRO A 72 -28.33 11.59 8.28
CA PRO A 72 -28.98 11.04 7.10
C PRO A 72 -29.26 12.10 6.01
N HIS A 73 -29.24 13.38 6.39
CA HIS A 73 -29.62 14.47 5.49
C HIS A 73 -28.43 15.26 4.92
N ILE A 74 -27.19 14.89 5.25
CA ILE A 74 -26.03 15.71 4.89
C ILE A 74 -25.84 15.87 3.38
N LEU A 75 -26.27 14.88 2.62
CA LEU A 75 -26.22 14.87 1.16
C LEU A 75 -27.60 14.90 0.51
N GLN A 76 -28.68 15.05 1.31
CA GLN A 76 -30.00 15.22 0.73
C GLN A 76 -30.07 16.59 0.05
N VAL A 77 -30.51 16.57 -1.17
CA VAL A 77 -30.76 17.78 -1.97
C VAL A 77 -32.26 17.87 -2.16
N ASP A 78 -32.88 18.78 -1.44
CA ASP A 78 -34.32 19.07 -1.52
C ASP A 78 -34.67 19.98 -2.72
N ASP A 79 -33.69 20.26 -3.58
CA ASP A 79 -33.83 21.16 -4.73
C ASP A 79 -33.52 20.41 -6.03
N ASP A 80 -34.53 20.27 -6.89
CA ASP A 80 -34.42 19.64 -8.22
C ASP A 80 -33.38 20.32 -9.14
N LYS A 81 -32.83 21.46 -8.73
CA LYS A 81 -31.79 22.21 -9.46
C LYS A 81 -30.38 21.81 -9.09
N ARG A 82 -30.19 20.96 -8.12
CA ARG A 82 -28.85 20.53 -7.72
C ARG A 82 -28.61 19.06 -8.10
N TRP A 83 -27.41 18.83 -8.60
CA TRP A 83 -26.92 17.49 -8.96
C TRP A 83 -25.74 17.06 -8.12
N TYR A 84 -25.53 15.76 -8.07
CA TYR A 84 -24.33 15.18 -7.47
C TYR A 84 -23.22 15.13 -8.53
N CYS A 85 -22.01 15.44 -8.11
CA CYS A 85 -20.81 15.26 -8.90
C CYS A 85 -19.89 14.27 -8.22
N LEU A 86 -19.31 13.37 -9.02
CA LEU A 86 -18.32 12.41 -8.57
C LEU A 86 -17.02 12.67 -9.33
N GLU A 87 -15.94 12.92 -8.59
CA GLU A 87 -14.61 13.11 -9.16
C GLU A 87 -13.61 12.14 -8.53
N HIS A 88 -12.58 11.78 -9.29
CA HIS A 88 -11.48 10.99 -8.71
C HIS A 88 -10.82 11.77 -7.58
N ALA A 89 -10.82 11.18 -6.39
CA ALA A 89 -9.96 11.66 -5.32
C ALA A 89 -8.54 11.20 -5.63
N GLY A 90 -7.60 12.13 -5.69
CA GLY A 90 -6.19 11.76 -5.71
C GLY A 90 -5.90 10.86 -4.51
N SER A 91 -5.15 9.79 -4.72
CA SER A 91 -4.73 8.90 -3.64
C SER A 91 -3.80 9.67 -2.70
N ASP A 92 -4.35 10.24 -1.62
CA ASP A 92 -3.54 10.91 -0.57
C ASP A 92 -2.67 9.92 0.20
N ILE A 93 -2.95 8.61 0.09
CA ILE A 93 -2.20 7.58 0.81
C ILE A 93 -0.73 7.63 0.44
N GLY A 94 -0.41 7.73 -0.85
CA GLY A 94 0.97 7.86 -1.31
C GLY A 94 1.62 9.16 -0.85
N SER A 95 0.91 10.29 -0.95
CA SER A 95 1.40 11.61 -0.54
C SER A 95 1.57 11.70 0.98
N THR A 96 0.61 11.21 1.75
CA THR A 96 0.68 11.20 3.22
C THR A 96 1.83 10.31 3.70
N SER A 97 2.01 9.13 3.10
CA SER A 97 3.12 8.24 3.42
C SER A 97 4.47 8.86 3.06
N ALA A 98 4.58 9.54 1.92
CA ALA A 98 5.79 10.23 1.50
C ALA A 98 6.14 11.40 2.44
N MET A 99 5.15 12.21 2.84
CA MET A 99 5.34 13.29 3.82
C MET A 99 5.72 12.76 5.20
N GLY A 100 5.08 11.68 5.65
CA GLY A 100 5.45 10.97 6.88
C GLY A 100 6.87 10.44 6.85
N GLY A 101 7.28 9.84 5.73
CA GLY A 101 8.64 9.39 5.48
C GLY A 101 9.65 10.54 5.50
N LEU A 102 9.32 11.66 4.87
CA LEU A 102 10.17 12.87 4.88
C LEU A 102 10.32 13.43 6.30
N TYR A 103 9.23 13.52 7.05
CA TYR A 103 9.27 13.95 8.46
C TYR A 103 10.16 13.03 9.30
N THR A 104 9.98 11.71 9.17
CA THR A 104 10.80 10.70 9.85
C THR A 104 12.28 10.85 9.48
N PHE A 105 12.58 11.09 8.21
CA PHE A 105 13.95 11.32 7.75
C PHE A 105 14.55 12.59 8.36
N VAL A 106 13.84 13.72 8.36
CA VAL A 106 14.34 15.00 8.88
C VAL A 106 14.58 14.94 10.39
N THR A 107 13.74 14.20 11.12
CA THR A 107 13.84 14.03 12.57
C THR A 107 14.76 12.87 13.01
N ALA A 108 15.23 12.04 12.07
CA ALA A 108 16.14 10.94 12.35
C ALA A 108 17.50 11.42 12.88
N PRO A 109 18.22 10.61 13.69
CA PRO A 109 19.59 10.90 14.10
C PRO A 109 20.51 11.24 12.92
N GLU A 110 21.43 12.17 13.12
CA GLU A 110 22.34 12.65 12.06
C GLU A 110 23.08 11.51 11.36
N ALA A 111 23.62 10.56 12.13
CA ALA A 111 24.33 9.40 11.57
C ALA A 111 23.52 8.58 10.57
N ARG A 112 22.18 8.47 10.78
CA ARG A 112 21.26 7.79 9.86
C ARG A 112 20.94 8.65 8.64
N ARG A 113 20.78 9.96 8.81
CA ARG A 113 20.60 10.90 7.69
C ARG A 113 21.83 10.95 6.78
N ASP A 114 23.02 10.95 7.36
CA ASP A 114 24.28 11.07 6.64
C ASP A 114 24.55 9.88 5.70
N VAL A 115 24.16 8.67 6.10
CA VAL A 115 24.29 7.52 5.19
C VAL A 115 23.30 7.61 4.03
N LEU A 116 22.06 8.07 4.27
CA LEU A 116 21.06 8.24 3.21
C LEU A 116 21.37 9.42 2.28
N LEU A 117 22.06 10.47 2.79
CA LEU A 117 22.54 11.61 2.03
C LEU A 117 23.93 11.37 1.39
N THR A 118 24.44 10.16 1.48
CA THR A 118 25.78 9.80 0.97
C THR A 118 26.94 10.60 1.56
N LYS A 119 26.75 11.24 2.72
CA LYS A 119 27.80 11.97 3.44
C LYS A 119 28.78 11.06 4.14
N ARG A 120 28.36 9.84 4.45
CA ARG A 120 29.23 8.74 4.88
C ARG A 120 28.89 7.45 4.14
N PRO A 121 29.85 6.54 3.96
CA PRO A 121 29.57 5.22 3.40
C PRO A 121 28.74 4.38 4.40
N PRO A 122 27.96 3.40 3.90
CA PRO A 122 27.31 2.41 4.75
C PRO A 122 28.36 1.57 5.49
N MET A 123 28.07 1.25 6.75
CA MET A 123 28.91 0.39 7.56
C MET A 123 28.66 -1.08 7.27
N ALA A 124 29.71 -1.87 7.39
CA ALA A 124 29.65 -3.32 7.27
C ALA A 124 30.63 -3.97 8.26
N ASP A 125 30.19 -5.05 8.90
CA ASP A 125 31.05 -5.90 9.72
C ASP A 125 31.57 -7.09 8.90
N LYS A 126 32.75 -6.94 8.37
CA LYS A 126 33.42 -7.97 7.55
C LYS A 126 33.88 -9.19 8.34
N THR A 127 33.71 -9.23 9.65
CA THR A 127 34.03 -10.41 10.47
C THR A 127 32.93 -11.46 10.41
N LEU A 128 31.69 -11.04 10.12
CA LEU A 128 30.55 -11.93 10.01
C LEU A 128 30.71 -12.87 8.81
N ARG A 129 30.35 -14.15 9.03
CA ARG A 129 30.37 -15.21 8.02
C ARG A 129 29.02 -15.89 7.96
N LEU A 130 28.73 -16.56 6.83
CA LEU A 130 27.55 -17.41 6.73
C LEU A 130 27.61 -18.53 7.77
N SER A 131 26.45 -18.87 8.29
CA SER A 131 26.28 -20.06 9.16
C SER A 131 26.46 -21.37 8.39
N GLN A 132 26.08 -21.36 7.11
CA GLN A 132 26.18 -22.49 6.21
C GLN A 132 26.21 -21.98 4.75
N SER A 133 26.59 -22.86 3.83
CA SER A 133 26.44 -22.61 2.39
C SER A 133 25.01 -22.94 1.96
N TYR A 134 24.34 -22.01 1.31
CA TYR A 134 23.00 -22.20 0.75
C TYR A 134 23.05 -22.59 -0.73
N ASN A 135 23.80 -21.79 -1.50
CA ASN A 135 24.00 -22.00 -2.92
C ASN A 135 25.20 -21.17 -3.39
N LYS A 136 26.12 -21.81 -4.09
CA LYS A 136 27.38 -21.18 -4.55
C LYS A 136 27.20 -19.85 -5.31
N ASN A 137 26.09 -19.70 -6.02
CA ASN A 137 25.81 -18.46 -6.78
C ASN A 137 25.26 -17.33 -5.90
N TYR A 138 24.78 -17.62 -4.70
CA TYR A 138 24.14 -16.66 -3.81
C TYR A 138 24.87 -16.46 -2.49
N ASP A 139 25.75 -17.38 -2.10
CA ASP A 139 26.45 -17.34 -0.80
C ASP A 139 27.18 -16.01 -0.58
N GLU A 140 27.88 -15.49 -1.59
CA GLU A 140 28.56 -14.18 -1.49
C GLU A 140 27.55 -13.03 -1.27
N ILE A 141 26.37 -13.10 -1.90
CA ILE A 141 25.32 -12.09 -1.77
C ILE A 141 24.76 -12.11 -0.35
N VAL A 142 24.43 -13.29 0.16
CA VAL A 142 23.87 -13.48 1.51
C VAL A 142 24.89 -13.07 2.58
N GLU A 143 26.16 -13.40 2.40
CA GLU A 143 27.24 -12.99 3.31
C GLU A 143 27.38 -11.47 3.35
N LYS A 144 27.41 -10.81 2.20
CA LYS A 144 27.48 -9.35 2.13
C LYS A 144 26.25 -8.68 2.76
N ALA A 145 25.06 -9.24 2.59
CA ALA A 145 23.86 -8.75 3.23
C ALA A 145 23.92 -8.92 4.76
N LYS A 146 24.44 -10.05 5.26
CA LYS A 146 24.67 -10.30 6.69
C LYS A 146 25.70 -9.33 7.28
N GLN A 147 26.71 -8.97 6.54
CA GLN A 147 27.75 -8.02 6.95
C GLN A 147 27.25 -6.57 7.00
N ALA A 148 26.20 -6.22 6.26
CA ALA A 148 25.69 -4.86 6.17
C ALA A 148 25.00 -4.43 7.48
N GLN A 149 25.42 -3.30 8.04
CA GLN A 149 24.86 -2.75 9.29
C GLN A 149 23.84 -1.62 9.04
N ASP A 150 23.96 -0.90 7.94
CA ASP A 150 23.03 0.18 7.60
C ASP A 150 21.97 -0.29 6.58
N TYR A 151 22.40 -0.72 5.40
CA TYR A 151 21.53 -1.27 4.35
C TYR A 151 22.35 -2.09 3.35
N PHE A 152 21.65 -2.95 2.61
CA PHE A 152 22.17 -3.71 1.49
C PHE A 152 21.25 -3.58 0.27
N LEU A 153 21.82 -3.31 -0.90
CA LEU A 153 21.07 -3.19 -2.14
C LEU A 153 21.39 -4.37 -3.06
N LEU A 154 20.39 -5.17 -3.38
CA LEU A 154 20.47 -6.26 -4.32
C LEU A 154 19.76 -5.88 -5.63
N VAL A 155 20.53 -5.67 -6.69
CA VAL A 155 20.00 -5.39 -8.02
C VAL A 155 20.15 -6.62 -8.91
N GLY A 156 19.10 -6.97 -9.60
CA GLY A 156 19.12 -8.08 -10.56
C GLY A 156 17.98 -7.99 -11.56
N PRO A 157 18.21 -8.35 -12.83
CA PRO A 157 17.16 -8.40 -13.85
C PRO A 157 15.99 -9.33 -13.47
N PRO A 158 14.84 -9.25 -14.14
CA PRO A 158 13.78 -10.24 -14.00
C PRO A 158 14.29 -11.65 -14.27
N GLY A 159 13.78 -12.65 -13.54
CA GLY A 159 14.16 -14.04 -13.72
C GLY A 159 15.48 -14.48 -13.09
N THR A 160 16.21 -13.60 -12.40
CA THR A 160 17.50 -13.96 -11.75
C THR A 160 17.34 -14.58 -10.35
N GLY A 161 16.15 -15.02 -9.96
CA GLY A 161 15.93 -15.70 -8.69
C GLY A 161 15.97 -14.80 -7.44
N LYS A 162 15.76 -13.47 -7.59
CA LYS A 162 15.77 -12.56 -6.42
C LYS A 162 14.76 -12.96 -5.34
N THR A 163 13.53 -13.24 -5.74
CA THR A 163 12.46 -13.60 -4.79
C THR A 163 12.54 -15.07 -4.41
N SER A 164 12.67 -15.96 -5.38
CA SER A 164 12.61 -17.42 -5.16
C SER A 164 13.86 -18.01 -4.50
N MET A 165 15.02 -17.39 -4.65
CA MET A 165 16.30 -17.91 -4.17
C MET A 165 16.98 -16.94 -3.20
N ALA A 166 17.37 -15.73 -3.66
CA ALA A 166 18.14 -14.82 -2.82
C ALA A 166 17.37 -14.42 -1.56
N LEU A 167 16.10 -14.03 -1.69
CA LEU A 167 15.27 -13.63 -0.55
C LEU A 167 15.05 -14.81 0.43
N GLN A 168 14.83 -16.00 -0.07
CA GLN A 168 14.72 -17.21 0.76
C GLN A 168 15.96 -17.41 1.65
N TYR A 169 17.15 -17.34 1.05
CA TYR A 169 18.40 -17.52 1.80
C TYR A 169 18.67 -16.38 2.78
N LEU A 170 18.32 -15.15 2.39
CA LEU A 170 18.39 -13.98 3.28
C LEU A 170 17.47 -14.15 4.49
N VAL A 171 16.22 -14.58 4.30
CA VAL A 171 15.28 -14.84 5.41
C VAL A 171 15.83 -15.91 6.34
N ARG A 172 16.33 -17.01 5.80
CA ARG A 172 16.90 -18.09 6.61
C ARG A 172 18.11 -17.63 7.41
N GLU A 173 19.05 -16.93 6.79
CA GLU A 173 20.30 -16.52 7.41
C GLU A 173 20.15 -15.35 8.39
N LEU A 174 19.28 -14.35 8.08
CA LEU A 174 19.19 -13.11 8.83
C LEU A 174 18.06 -13.07 9.85
N ILE A 175 17.02 -13.87 9.64
CA ILE A 175 15.80 -13.82 10.46
C ILE A 175 15.64 -15.09 11.29
N LEU A 176 15.71 -16.26 10.67
CA LEU A 176 15.37 -17.50 11.35
C LEU A 176 16.49 -18.06 12.23
N LEU A 177 17.74 -17.71 11.95
CA LEU A 177 18.83 -18.23 12.77
C LEU A 177 18.87 -17.56 14.14
N PRO A 178 19.02 -18.37 15.21
CA PRO A 178 19.23 -17.83 16.55
C PRO A 178 20.50 -16.97 16.62
N THR A 179 20.40 -15.87 17.35
CA THR A 179 21.54 -15.02 17.71
C THR A 179 21.67 -14.97 19.23
N PRO A 180 22.82 -14.51 19.80
CA PRO A 180 22.93 -14.31 21.24
C PRO A 180 21.86 -13.38 21.81
N GLU A 181 21.44 -12.37 21.02
CA GLU A 181 20.40 -11.41 21.44
C GLU A 181 18.97 -11.93 21.19
N SER A 182 18.80 -12.92 20.29
CA SER A 182 17.49 -13.51 19.96
C SER A 182 17.61 -15.03 19.81
N PRO A 183 17.49 -15.79 20.90
CA PRO A 183 17.61 -17.24 20.89
C PRO A 183 16.57 -17.97 20.03
N THR A 184 15.45 -17.34 19.73
CA THR A 184 14.36 -17.88 18.89
C THR A 184 14.42 -17.40 17.44
N GLY A 185 15.47 -16.69 17.05
CA GLY A 185 15.55 -15.97 15.78
C GLY A 185 15.01 -14.56 15.91
N GLY A 186 15.16 -13.79 14.84
CA GLY A 186 14.69 -12.40 14.75
C GLY A 186 13.30 -12.28 14.11
N ASN A 187 12.81 -11.05 14.07
CA ASN A 187 11.62 -10.70 13.29
C ASN A 187 12.03 -9.96 12.03
N GLY A 188 11.39 -10.30 10.90
CA GLY A 188 11.61 -9.65 9.62
C GLY A 188 10.32 -9.08 9.05
N LEU A 189 10.42 -7.95 8.36
CA LEU A 189 9.33 -7.35 7.62
C LEU A 189 9.65 -7.39 6.13
N LEU A 190 8.84 -8.14 5.37
CA LEU A 190 8.94 -8.24 3.92
C LEU A 190 7.89 -7.35 3.27
N LEU A 191 8.31 -6.41 2.43
CA LEU A 191 7.43 -5.43 1.80
C LEU A 191 7.52 -5.54 0.29
N SER A 192 6.40 -5.36 -0.37
CA SER A 192 6.35 -5.18 -1.82
C SER A 192 5.27 -4.18 -2.23
N TYR A 193 5.41 -3.65 -3.46
CA TYR A 193 4.55 -2.59 -3.97
C TYR A 193 3.19 -3.10 -4.45
N THR A 194 3.08 -4.37 -4.80
CA THR A 194 1.86 -4.98 -5.33
C THR A 194 1.45 -6.21 -4.51
N HIS A 195 0.16 -6.44 -4.41
CA HIS A 195 -0.39 -7.64 -3.75
C HIS A 195 0.17 -8.92 -4.38
N ARG A 196 0.23 -8.98 -5.70
CA ARG A 196 0.80 -10.12 -6.42
C ARG A 196 2.24 -10.43 -6.00
N ALA A 197 3.09 -9.41 -5.86
CA ALA A 197 4.46 -9.63 -5.43
C ALA A 197 4.55 -10.05 -3.95
N VAL A 198 3.63 -9.58 -3.10
CA VAL A 198 3.49 -10.07 -1.71
C VAL A 198 3.07 -11.54 -1.72
N ASP A 199 2.12 -11.92 -2.58
CA ASP A 199 1.64 -13.30 -2.69
C ASP A 199 2.76 -14.24 -3.20
N GLU A 200 3.60 -13.79 -4.14
CA GLU A 200 4.81 -14.53 -4.58
C GLU A 200 5.82 -14.73 -3.43
N ILE A 201 5.99 -13.71 -2.56
CA ILE A 201 6.81 -13.83 -1.34
C ILE A 201 6.18 -14.83 -0.36
N CYS A 202 4.87 -14.74 -0.12
CA CYS A 202 4.15 -15.67 0.75
C CYS A 202 4.27 -17.12 0.23
N GLY A 203 4.09 -17.35 -1.07
CA GLY A 203 4.29 -18.66 -1.69
C GLY A 203 5.70 -19.20 -1.44
N MET A 204 6.73 -18.39 -1.62
CA MET A 204 8.11 -18.78 -1.32
C MET A 204 8.30 -19.16 0.16
N LEU A 205 7.67 -18.44 1.09
CA LEU A 205 7.75 -18.76 2.52
C LEU A 205 7.05 -20.08 2.84
N VAL A 206 5.85 -20.31 2.29
CA VAL A 206 5.11 -21.58 2.42
C VAL A 206 5.92 -22.75 1.88
N ASP A 207 6.46 -22.63 0.67
CA ASP A 207 7.26 -23.70 0.03
C ASP A 207 8.52 -24.07 0.82
N ASN A 208 8.90 -23.22 1.77
CA ASN A 208 10.10 -23.41 2.60
C ASN A 208 9.79 -23.62 4.09
N ASP A 209 8.53 -23.91 4.44
CA ASP A 209 8.06 -24.15 5.82
C ASP A 209 8.44 -23.01 6.78
N ILE A 210 8.30 -21.75 6.33
CA ILE A 210 8.59 -20.54 7.12
C ILE A 210 7.28 -19.91 7.58
N ASP A 211 7.09 -19.79 8.88
CA ASP A 211 5.93 -19.15 9.49
C ASP A 211 5.94 -17.64 9.25
N PHE A 212 4.81 -17.08 8.87
CA PHE A 212 4.64 -15.64 8.65
C PHE A 212 3.20 -15.17 8.89
N ILE A 213 3.04 -13.86 9.00
CA ILE A 213 1.73 -13.19 9.03
C ILE A 213 1.65 -12.29 7.79
N ARG A 214 0.65 -12.52 6.94
CA ARG A 214 0.37 -11.65 5.80
C ARG A 214 -0.52 -10.48 6.24
N LEU A 215 -0.07 -9.26 5.98
CA LEU A 215 -0.84 -8.04 6.20
C LEU A 215 -1.27 -7.44 4.85
N GLY A 216 -2.50 -6.99 4.76
CA GLY A 216 -3.05 -6.37 3.55
C GLY A 216 -4.56 -6.57 3.42
N SER A 217 -5.16 -6.13 2.30
CA SER A 217 -6.59 -6.30 2.09
C SER A 217 -6.95 -7.78 1.91
N ALA A 218 -8.06 -8.20 2.51
CA ALA A 218 -8.55 -9.59 2.48
C ALA A 218 -9.00 -10.07 1.08
N TYR A 219 -9.09 -9.16 0.11
CA TYR A 219 -9.61 -9.47 -1.24
C TYR A 219 -8.60 -10.08 -2.21
N SER A 220 -7.38 -10.31 -1.79
CA SER A 220 -6.31 -10.88 -2.63
C SER A 220 -5.70 -12.17 -2.08
N CYS A 221 -6.36 -12.80 -1.11
CA CYS A 221 -5.98 -14.14 -0.64
C CYS A 221 -6.95 -15.16 -1.26
N ASP A 222 -6.49 -15.94 -2.22
CA ASP A 222 -7.08 -17.22 -2.59
C ASP A 222 -6.58 -18.27 -1.61
#